data_1b52382766dc7f8cb59adde48c60604a
#
_entry.id   1b52382766dc7f8cb59adde48c60604a
#
_cell.length_a   1.000
_cell.length_b   1.000
_cell.length_c   1.000
_cell.angle_alpha   90.00
_cell.angle_beta   90.00
_cell.angle_gamma   90.00
#
_symmetry.space_group_name_H-M   'P 1'
#
loop_
_entity.id
_entity.type
_entity.pdbx_description
1 polymer ?
#
loop_
_entity_poly.entity_id
_entity_poly.type
_entity_poly.pdbx_seq_one_letter_code
_entity_poly.pdbx_strand_id
1 'polypeptide(L)' 'MTKFEKARILGQRAEQISKGAPPMVDITGMSDALAIAEKELHEQRIPFKIRRKYPNGEVKDIPINELQWNN' A
#
# COMPACT_ATOMS: atom_id res chain seq x y z
N MET A 1 -5.51 -8.89 5.07
CA MET A 1 -5.15 -8.67 3.65
C MET A 1 -4.44 -9.90 3.12
N THR A 2 -4.81 -10.36 1.92
CA THR A 2 -4.16 -11.52 1.31
C THR A 2 -2.80 -11.14 0.71
N LYS A 3 -1.94 -12.13 0.45
CA LYS A 3 -0.66 -11.87 -0.19
C LYS A 3 -0.83 -11.35 -1.62
N PHE A 4 -1.93 -11.69 -2.29
CA PHE A 4 -2.23 -11.17 -3.62
C PHE A 4 -2.60 -9.69 -3.57
N GLU A 5 -3.39 -9.29 -2.60
CA GLU A 5 -3.71 -7.89 -2.37
C GLU A 5 -2.45 -7.08 -2.04
N LYS A 6 -1.59 -7.66 -1.18
CA LYS A 6 -0.33 -7.04 -0.81
C LYS A 6 0.55 -6.80 -2.04
N ALA A 7 0.71 -7.81 -2.89
CA ALA A 7 1.52 -7.69 -4.09
C ALA A 7 0.98 -6.63 -5.04
N ARG A 8 -0.35 -6.56 -5.20
CA ARG A 8 -0.99 -5.56 -6.05
C ARG A 8 -0.73 -4.15 -5.52
N ILE A 9 -0.89 -3.96 -4.21
CA ILE A 9 -0.68 -2.66 -3.57
C ILE A 9 0.76 -2.21 -3.75
N LEU A 10 1.72 -3.10 -3.51
CA LEU A 10 3.13 -2.79 -3.68
C LEU A 10 3.44 -2.41 -5.13
N GLY A 11 2.89 -3.15 -6.09
CA GLY A 11 3.11 -2.85 -7.50
C GLY A 11 2.55 -1.49 -7.90
N GLN A 12 1.33 -1.17 -7.44
CA GLN A 12 0.70 0.11 -7.74
C GLN A 12 1.48 1.27 -7.10
N ARG A 13 1.90 1.11 -5.86
CA ARG A 13 2.65 2.17 -5.18
C ARG A 13 4.02 2.37 -5.80
N ALA A 14 4.70 1.29 -6.15
CA ALA A 14 6.00 1.36 -6.83
C ALA A 14 5.87 2.09 -8.17
N GLU A 15 4.80 1.84 -8.91
CA GLU A 15 4.54 2.54 -10.17
C GLU A 15 4.37 4.03 -9.94
N GLN A 16 3.59 4.42 -8.91
CA GLN A 16 3.40 5.83 -8.58
C GLN A 16 4.73 6.50 -8.23
N ILE A 17 5.54 5.84 -7.41
CA ILE A 17 6.84 6.38 -7.00
C ILE A 17 7.75 6.57 -8.22
N SER A 18 7.79 5.60 -9.12
CA SER A 18 8.60 5.69 -10.33
C SER A 18 8.14 6.80 -11.27
N LYS A 19 6.87 7.22 -11.16
CA LYS A 19 6.30 8.31 -11.95
C LYS A 19 6.41 9.67 -11.26
N GLY A 20 7.09 9.74 -10.12
CA GLY A 20 7.36 11.00 -9.44
C GLY A 20 6.54 11.28 -8.19
N ALA A 21 5.72 10.32 -7.73
CA ALA A 21 5.00 10.52 -6.48
C ALA A 21 5.98 10.60 -5.30
N PRO A 22 5.76 11.53 -4.34
CA PRO A 22 6.68 11.66 -3.21
C PRO A 22 6.57 10.45 -2.28
N PRO A 23 7.70 9.86 -1.87
CA PRO A 23 7.70 8.77 -0.90
C PRO A 23 7.24 9.27 0.47
N MET A 24 6.57 8.38 1.22
CA MET A 24 6.06 8.70 2.55
C MET A 24 7.03 8.28 3.66
N VAL A 25 8.23 7.84 3.31
CA VAL A 25 9.27 7.37 4.24
C VAL A 25 10.63 7.93 3.82
N ASP A 26 11.61 7.85 4.71
CA ASP A 26 12.98 8.23 4.39
C ASP A 26 13.56 7.23 3.39
N ILE A 27 14.01 7.73 2.24
CA ILE A 27 14.55 6.92 1.16
C ILE A 27 16.06 7.12 0.98
N THR A 28 16.73 7.63 1.97
CA THR A 28 18.19 7.85 1.91
C THR A 28 18.89 6.53 1.54
N GLY A 29 19.64 6.55 0.44
CA GLY A 29 20.32 5.36 -0.06
C GLY A 29 19.45 4.38 -0.82
N MET A 30 18.16 4.67 -1.03
CA MET A 30 17.23 3.80 -1.75
C MET A 30 16.91 4.41 -3.11
N SER A 31 16.98 3.58 -4.16
CA SER A 31 16.64 4.03 -5.53
C SER A 31 15.58 3.14 -6.19
N ASP A 32 15.31 1.97 -5.64
CA ASP A 32 14.34 1.03 -6.21
C ASP A 32 12.93 1.37 -5.70
N ALA A 33 12.03 1.71 -6.63
CA ALA A 33 10.67 2.07 -6.30
C ALA A 33 9.93 0.95 -5.54
N LEU A 34 10.17 -0.31 -5.90
CA LEU A 34 9.54 -1.43 -5.21
C LEU A 34 10.03 -1.54 -3.76
N ALA A 35 11.35 -1.36 -3.54
CA ALA A 35 11.91 -1.39 -2.20
C ALA A 35 11.34 -0.25 -1.35
N ILE A 36 11.15 0.93 -1.94
CA ILE A 36 10.53 2.07 -1.25
C ILE A 36 9.10 1.73 -0.87
N ALA A 37 8.34 1.15 -1.80
CA ALA A 37 6.95 0.75 -1.53
C ALA A 37 6.88 -0.30 -0.41
N GLU A 38 7.80 -1.26 -0.39
CA GLU A 38 7.86 -2.26 0.68
C GLU A 38 8.16 -1.61 2.03
N LYS A 39 9.04 -0.63 2.06
CA LYS A 39 9.32 0.09 3.29
C LYS A 39 8.10 0.87 3.78
N GLU A 40 7.38 1.54 2.87
CA GLU A 40 6.14 2.24 3.21
C GLU A 40 5.11 1.27 3.80
N LEU A 41 4.98 0.10 3.21
CA LEU A 41 4.05 -0.90 3.70
C LEU A 41 4.45 -1.39 5.09
N HIS A 42 5.73 -1.67 5.29
CA HIS A 42 6.24 -2.14 6.57
C HIS A 42 6.03 -1.10 7.68
N GLU A 43 6.16 0.17 7.35
CA GLU A 43 5.94 1.27 8.30
C GLU A 43 4.50 1.76 8.33
N GLN A 44 3.60 1.09 7.62
CA GLN A 44 2.17 1.42 7.54
C GLN A 44 1.93 2.84 7.04
N ARG A 45 2.67 3.25 6.01
CA ARG A 45 2.59 4.60 5.46
C ARG A 45 2.10 4.66 4.03
N ILE A 46 1.53 3.59 3.50
CA ILE A 46 0.96 3.60 2.16
C ILE A 46 -0.35 4.39 2.18
N PRO A 47 -0.50 5.41 1.33
CA PRO A 47 -1.69 6.28 1.33
C PRO A 47 -2.84 5.70 0.51
N PHE A 48 -3.09 4.41 0.63
CA PHE A 48 -4.15 3.72 -0.09
C PHE A 48 -5.27 3.30 0.83
N LYS A 49 -6.46 3.15 0.25
CA LYS A 49 -7.61 2.57 0.92
C LYS A 49 -8.12 1.40 0.10
N ILE A 50 -8.62 0.38 0.78
CA ILE A 50 -9.26 -0.76 0.15
C ILE A 50 -10.77 -0.61 0.30
N ARG A 51 -11.49 -0.69 -0.82
CA ARG A 51 -12.96 -0.66 -0.79
C ARG A 51 -13.47 -2.04 -0.44
N ARG A 52 -14.19 -2.13 0.67
CA ARG A 52 -14.82 -3.36 1.12
C ARG A 52 -16.33 -3.26 0.92
N LYS A 53 -16.90 -4.28 0.25
CA LYS A 53 -18.33 -4.37 0.03
C LYS A 53 -18.88 -5.45 0.95
N TYR A 54 -19.86 -5.08 1.75
CA TYR A 54 -20.46 -5.97 2.73
C TYR A 54 -21.76 -6.57 2.21
N PRO A 55 -22.18 -7.75 2.75
CA PRO A 55 -23.40 -8.42 2.27
C PRO A 55 -24.68 -7.60 2.41
N ASN A 56 -24.71 -6.63 3.35
CA ASN A 56 -25.86 -5.75 3.55
C ASN A 56 -25.95 -4.61 2.55
N GLY A 57 -25.04 -4.57 1.57
CA GLY A 57 -25.00 -3.51 0.57
C GLY A 57 -24.12 -2.32 0.92
N GLU A 58 -23.58 -2.28 2.13
CA GLU A 58 -22.67 -1.21 2.51
C GLU A 58 -21.32 -1.35 1.81
N VAL A 59 -20.72 -0.19 1.53
CA VAL A 59 -19.38 -0.11 0.98
C VAL A 59 -18.57 0.80 1.88
N LYS A 60 -17.40 0.34 2.31
CA LYS A 60 -16.49 1.12 3.14
C LYS A 60 -15.11 1.17 2.53
N ASP A 61 -14.50 2.35 2.55
CA ASP A 61 -13.10 2.52 2.17
C ASP A 61 -12.25 2.45 3.43
N ILE A 62 -11.45 1.41 3.54
CA ILE A 62 -10.64 1.14 4.73
C ILE A 62 -9.19 1.47 4.41
N PRO A 63 -8.56 2.40 5.15
CA PRO A 63 -7.13 2.67 4.96
C PRO A 63 -6.31 1.40 5.15
N ILE A 64 -5.31 1.21 4.29
CA ILE A 64 -4.46 0.01 4.34
C ILE A 64 -3.83 -0.16 5.71
N ASN A 65 -3.48 0.95 6.37
CA ASN A 65 -2.84 0.93 7.68
C ASN A 65 -3.73 0.36 8.79
N GLU A 66 -5.04 0.29 8.55
CA GLU A 66 -5.99 -0.26 9.52
C GLU A 66 -6.30 -1.74 9.27
N LEU A 67 -5.79 -2.30 8.17
CA LEU A 67 -6.02 -3.70 7.85
C LEU A 67 -5.03 -4.59 8.58
N GLN A 68 -5.52 -5.76 9.01
CA GLN A 68 -4.62 -6.78 9.54
C GLN A 68 -3.90 -7.48 8.40
N TRP A 69 -2.62 -7.73 8.60
CA TRP A 69 -1.79 -8.41 7.62
C TRP A 69 -1.76 -9.90 7.90
N ASN A 70 -2.38 -10.66 7.02
CA ASN A 70 -2.35 -12.13 7.06
C ASN A 70 -1.28 -12.60 6.06
N ASN A 71 -0.14 -12.95 6.60
CA ASN A 71 0.95 -13.49 5.77
C ASN A 71 0.92 -15.00 5.79
#